data_591ce1a59e0681fe2db0d5c52f26c601
#
_entry.id   591ce1a59e0681fe2db0d5c52f26c601
#
_cell.length_a   1.000
_cell.length_b   1.000
_cell.length_c   1.000
_cell.angle_alpha   90.00
_cell.angle_beta   90.00
_cell.angle_gamma   90.00
#
_symmetry.space_group_name_H-M   'P 1'
#
loop_
_entity.id
_entity.type
_entity.pdbx_description
1 polymer ?
#
loop_
_entity_poly.entity_id
_entity_poly.type
_entity_poly.pdbx_seq_one_letter_code
_entity_poly.pdbx_strand_id
1 'polypeptide(L)'
;YRNINLLSEGMRLAYVFDGIPPGLKRKTHDIRKDVRSKAESRYEEAKKEEDIEAMRRYSSQMIRLNDEMIEESKNLLIAMGIAVIQAPGEGEAQASYLARTNKSVFASASQDYDSLLFGTPRLIRNLTLSRKRKTFSGYVEIKPEVIDLDKVLNNLEINLDQLICLGILVGTDYNPKGIPGIGQKKALQIVKRYRQPVLIFKSVEEQLLSLHEEDRFDWQEIFELFHKPNVENFGLDFGKVDEKRIKEILVGEHDFSLERV
;
A
#
# COMPACT_ATOMS: atom_id res chain seq x y z
N TYR A 1 -1.56 -13.49 -15.27
CA TYR A 1 -0.23 -14.15 -15.39
C TYR A 1 0.55 -14.17 -14.07
N ARG A 2 0.65 -13.05 -13.33
CA ARG A 2 1.44 -13.02 -12.07
C ARG A 2 0.85 -13.91 -10.99
N ASN A 3 -0.46 -13.88 -10.81
CA ASN A 3 -1.17 -14.75 -9.88
C ASN A 3 -0.98 -16.22 -10.22
N ILE A 4 -1.07 -16.57 -11.51
CA ILE A 4 -0.85 -17.95 -11.97
C ILE A 4 0.56 -18.40 -11.61
N ASN A 5 1.59 -17.58 -11.84
CA ASN A 5 2.96 -17.91 -11.46
C ASN A 5 3.11 -18.15 -9.96
N LEU A 6 2.49 -17.32 -9.12
CA LEU A 6 2.54 -17.51 -7.67
C LEU A 6 1.78 -18.75 -7.22
N LEU A 7 0.62 -18.99 -7.81
CA LEU A 7 -0.18 -20.21 -7.55
C LEU A 7 0.57 -21.48 -7.99
N SER A 8 1.26 -21.46 -9.14
CA SER A 8 2.05 -22.60 -9.63
C SER A 8 3.29 -22.88 -8.76
N GLU A 9 3.79 -21.88 -8.04
CA GLU A 9 4.83 -22.06 -7.02
C GLU A 9 4.26 -22.57 -5.67
N GLY A 10 2.96 -22.89 -5.60
CA GLY A 10 2.29 -23.43 -4.42
C GLY A 10 1.82 -22.37 -3.40
N MET A 11 1.88 -21.09 -3.75
CA MET A 11 1.39 -20.02 -2.86
C MET A 11 -0.14 -19.96 -2.89
N ARG A 12 -0.75 -19.83 -1.73
CA ARG A 12 -2.17 -19.51 -1.60
C ARG A 12 -2.32 -18.00 -1.41
N LEU A 13 -3.08 -17.37 -2.29
CA LEU A 13 -3.24 -15.92 -2.33
C LEU A 13 -4.60 -15.51 -1.78
N ALA A 14 -4.63 -14.43 -0.99
CA ALA A 14 -5.83 -13.71 -0.63
C ALA A 14 -5.65 -12.24 -1.00
N TYR A 15 -6.65 -11.65 -1.64
CA TYR A 15 -6.65 -10.23 -2.01
C TYR A 15 -7.57 -9.46 -1.08
N VAL A 16 -7.05 -8.35 -0.58
CA VAL A 16 -7.80 -7.43 0.26
C VAL A 16 -7.99 -6.13 -0.51
N PHE A 17 -9.25 -5.77 -0.74
CA PHE A 17 -9.62 -4.54 -1.41
C PHE A 17 -9.95 -3.46 -0.38
N ASP A 18 -9.52 -2.22 -0.67
CA ASP A 18 -9.81 -1.07 0.17
C ASP A 18 -11.31 -0.79 0.30
N GLY A 19 -11.74 -0.47 1.50
CA GLY A 19 -13.07 0.05 1.79
C GLY A 19 -13.10 1.57 1.85
N ILE A 20 -13.84 2.09 2.82
CA ILE A 20 -13.97 3.54 3.00
C ILE A 20 -12.70 4.08 3.67
N PRO A 21 -11.92 4.94 2.97
CA PRO A 21 -10.71 5.49 3.55
C PRO A 21 -11.02 6.40 4.76
N PRO A 22 -10.16 6.40 5.78
CA PRO A 22 -10.27 7.35 6.90
C PRO A 22 -10.28 8.79 6.42
N GLY A 23 -11.02 9.65 7.12
CA GLY A 23 -11.10 11.08 6.80
C GLY A 23 -9.74 11.79 6.76
N LEU A 24 -8.76 11.28 7.52
CA LEU A 24 -7.39 11.77 7.56
C LEU A 24 -6.64 11.64 6.21
N LYS A 25 -7.03 10.73 5.32
CA LYS A 25 -6.42 10.58 3.99
C LYS A 25 -6.84 11.62 2.95
N ARG A 26 -7.74 12.55 3.28
CA ARG A 26 -8.21 13.58 2.32
C ARG A 26 -7.07 14.34 1.67
N LYS A 27 -6.09 14.79 2.45
CA LYS A 27 -4.92 15.53 1.93
C LYS A 27 -4.12 14.73 0.90
N THR A 28 -3.86 13.46 1.17
CA THR A 28 -3.17 12.56 0.24
C THR A 28 -3.99 12.33 -1.03
N HIS A 29 -5.30 12.21 -0.92
CA HIS A 29 -6.21 12.14 -2.06
C HIS A 29 -6.18 13.40 -2.91
N ASP A 30 -6.16 14.59 -2.30
CA ASP A 30 -6.11 15.87 -3.00
C ASP A 30 -4.78 16.03 -3.75
N ILE A 31 -3.66 15.70 -3.11
CA ILE A 31 -2.34 15.70 -3.75
C ILE A 31 -2.31 14.74 -4.96
N ARG A 32 -2.85 13.53 -4.82
CA ARG A 32 -2.94 12.55 -5.92
C ARG A 32 -3.86 13.05 -7.05
N LYS A 33 -4.92 13.79 -6.72
CA LYS A 33 -5.82 14.42 -7.70
C LYS A 33 -5.10 15.52 -8.47
N ASP A 34 -4.34 16.37 -7.80
CA ASP A 34 -3.55 17.45 -8.43
C ASP A 34 -2.46 16.90 -9.35
N VAL A 35 -1.76 15.85 -8.92
CA VAL A 35 -0.74 15.19 -9.77
C VAL A 35 -1.38 14.66 -11.05
N ARG A 36 -2.57 14.05 -10.95
CA ARG A 36 -3.31 13.54 -12.10
C ARG A 36 -3.77 14.65 -13.04
N SER A 37 -4.36 15.72 -12.51
CA SER A 37 -4.79 16.88 -13.31
C SER A 37 -3.61 17.50 -14.08
N LYS A 38 -2.44 17.61 -13.43
CA LYS A 38 -1.21 18.07 -14.10
C LYS A 38 -0.72 17.08 -15.17
N ALA A 39 -0.85 15.77 -14.93
CA ALA A 39 -0.49 14.76 -15.92
C ALA A 39 -1.42 14.81 -17.14
N GLU A 40 -2.72 15.06 -16.93
CA GLU A 40 -3.72 15.23 -17.99
C GLU A 40 -3.40 16.43 -18.89
N SER A 41 -3.11 17.59 -18.30
CA SER A 41 -2.71 18.79 -19.05
C SER A 41 -1.43 18.54 -19.88
N ARG A 42 -0.43 17.87 -19.28
CA ARG A 42 0.84 17.54 -19.97
C ARG A 42 0.66 16.46 -21.04
N TYR A 43 -0.30 15.55 -20.88
CA TYR A 43 -0.64 14.58 -21.92
C TYR A 43 -1.24 15.27 -23.15
N GLU A 44 -2.17 16.24 -22.95
CA GLU A 44 -2.75 17.00 -24.05
C GLU A 44 -1.71 17.89 -24.77
N GLU A 45 -0.73 18.45 -24.05
CA GLU A 45 0.40 19.15 -24.65
C GLU A 45 1.26 18.20 -25.49
N ALA A 46 1.68 17.07 -24.93
CA ALA A 46 2.47 16.05 -25.62
C ALA A 46 1.75 15.49 -26.87
N LYS A 47 0.41 15.39 -26.80
CA LYS A 47 -0.41 14.98 -27.93
C LYS A 47 -0.41 16.01 -29.06
N LYS A 48 -0.38 17.30 -28.76
CA LYS A 48 -0.28 18.38 -29.77
C LYS A 48 1.12 18.41 -30.40
N GLU A 49 2.15 18.04 -29.63
CA GLU A 49 3.56 18.00 -30.08
C GLU A 49 3.93 16.64 -30.72
N GLU A 50 3.00 15.69 -30.78
CA GLU A 50 3.21 14.31 -31.27
C GLU A 50 4.34 13.55 -30.54
N ASP A 51 4.64 13.94 -29.27
CA ASP A 51 5.65 13.28 -28.44
C ASP A 51 5.08 11.98 -27.82
N ILE A 52 5.32 10.86 -28.49
CA ILE A 52 4.84 9.54 -28.11
C ILE A 52 5.41 9.07 -26.76
N GLU A 53 6.66 9.45 -26.44
CA GLU A 53 7.28 9.05 -25.16
C GLU A 53 6.65 9.81 -23.98
N ALA A 54 6.45 11.11 -24.12
CA ALA A 54 5.77 11.93 -23.14
C ALA A 54 4.30 11.48 -22.96
N MET A 55 3.59 11.22 -24.05
CA MET A 55 2.22 10.66 -24.01
C MET A 55 2.15 9.34 -23.22
N ARG A 56 3.05 8.40 -23.49
CA ARG A 56 3.13 7.13 -22.73
C ARG A 56 3.39 7.35 -21.24
N ARG A 57 4.27 8.27 -20.89
CA ARG A 57 4.62 8.58 -19.49
C ARG A 57 3.45 9.19 -18.75
N TYR A 58 2.74 10.15 -19.35
CA TYR A 58 1.63 10.84 -18.71
C TYR A 58 0.35 9.99 -18.69
N SER A 59 0.06 9.21 -19.74
CA SER A 59 -1.10 8.33 -19.77
C SER A 59 -1.09 7.33 -18.61
N SER A 60 0.08 6.79 -18.23
CA SER A 60 0.18 5.88 -17.09
C SER A 60 -0.16 6.52 -15.74
N GLN A 61 -0.04 7.84 -15.62
CA GLN A 61 -0.38 8.61 -14.40
C GLN A 61 -1.86 9.03 -14.35
N MET A 62 -2.56 8.92 -15.47
CA MET A 62 -3.98 9.30 -15.60
C MET A 62 -4.93 8.13 -15.33
N ILE A 63 -4.43 6.89 -15.32
CA ILE A 63 -5.26 5.70 -15.13
C ILE A 63 -6.03 5.81 -13.82
N ARG A 64 -7.35 5.70 -13.92
CA ARG A 64 -8.27 5.62 -12.79
C ARG A 64 -8.84 4.22 -12.72
N LEU A 65 -8.74 3.61 -11.55
CA LEU A 65 -9.58 2.48 -11.21
C LEU A 65 -10.99 3.02 -10.94
N ASN A 66 -11.98 2.48 -11.62
CA ASN A 66 -13.38 2.71 -11.35
C ASN A 66 -13.97 1.49 -10.61
N ASP A 67 -15.17 1.65 -10.07
CA ASP A 67 -15.82 0.59 -9.29
C ASP A 67 -16.09 -0.67 -10.15
N GLU A 68 -16.38 -0.49 -11.43
CA GLU A 68 -16.60 -1.58 -12.38
C GLU A 68 -15.34 -2.42 -12.57
N MET A 69 -14.18 -1.78 -12.78
CA MET A 69 -12.89 -2.46 -12.89
C MET A 69 -12.51 -3.21 -11.59
N ILE A 70 -12.88 -2.63 -10.44
CA ILE A 70 -12.64 -3.27 -9.13
C ILE A 70 -13.50 -4.51 -9.00
N GLU A 71 -14.80 -4.42 -9.28
CA GLU A 71 -15.72 -5.57 -9.19
C GLU A 71 -15.36 -6.67 -10.18
N GLU A 72 -14.97 -6.31 -11.40
CA GLU A 72 -14.51 -7.26 -12.39
C GLU A 72 -13.21 -7.97 -11.94
N SER A 73 -12.27 -7.23 -11.36
CA SER A 73 -11.05 -7.80 -10.78
C SER A 73 -11.38 -8.79 -9.66
N LYS A 74 -12.32 -8.48 -8.79
CA LYS A 74 -12.81 -9.39 -7.74
C LYS A 74 -13.43 -10.65 -8.35
N ASN A 75 -14.29 -10.48 -9.34
CA ASN A 75 -14.95 -11.60 -10.01
C ASN A 75 -13.93 -12.56 -10.68
N LEU A 76 -12.91 -12.00 -11.33
CA LEU A 76 -11.83 -12.80 -11.91
C LEU A 76 -11.02 -13.55 -10.84
N LEU A 77 -10.67 -12.88 -9.74
CA LEU A 77 -9.94 -13.52 -8.64
C LEU A 77 -10.75 -14.65 -8.00
N ILE A 78 -12.05 -14.43 -7.77
CA ILE A 78 -12.97 -15.44 -7.24
C ILE A 78 -13.05 -16.63 -8.21
N ALA A 79 -13.19 -16.38 -9.52
CA ALA A 79 -13.21 -17.44 -10.54
C ALA A 79 -11.89 -18.22 -10.58
N MET A 80 -10.76 -17.59 -10.24
CA MET A 80 -9.45 -18.27 -10.08
C MET A 80 -9.33 -19.06 -8.76
N GLY A 81 -10.36 -19.11 -7.92
CA GLY A 81 -10.33 -19.76 -6.61
C GLY A 81 -9.54 -19.00 -5.54
N ILE A 82 -9.22 -17.74 -5.77
CA ILE A 82 -8.46 -16.88 -4.87
C ILE A 82 -9.44 -16.24 -3.86
N ALA A 83 -9.08 -16.21 -2.58
CA ALA A 83 -9.87 -15.54 -1.57
C ALA A 83 -9.86 -14.02 -1.79
N VAL A 84 -11.04 -13.41 -1.77
CA VAL A 84 -11.24 -11.97 -1.92
C VAL A 84 -11.92 -11.42 -0.69
N ILE A 85 -11.34 -10.37 -0.13
CA ILE A 85 -11.82 -9.70 1.09
C ILE A 85 -12.05 -8.23 0.77
N GLN A 86 -13.22 -7.74 1.14
CA GLN A 86 -13.52 -6.31 1.13
C GLN A 86 -13.28 -5.75 2.53
N ALA A 87 -12.24 -4.94 2.69
CA ALA A 87 -11.96 -4.28 3.96
C ALA A 87 -13.07 -3.25 4.30
N PRO A 88 -13.43 -3.07 5.57
CA PRO A 88 -14.30 -1.98 5.98
C PRO A 88 -13.61 -0.61 5.90
N GLY A 89 -12.30 -0.61 6.08
CA GLY A 89 -11.40 0.54 5.97
C GLY A 89 -10.29 0.28 4.96
N GLU A 90 -9.05 0.47 5.38
CA GLU A 90 -7.89 0.29 4.51
C GLU A 90 -7.52 -1.18 4.33
N GLY A 91 -7.23 -1.55 3.09
CA GLY A 91 -6.81 -2.92 2.75
C GLY A 91 -5.50 -3.31 3.43
N GLU A 92 -4.55 -2.39 3.58
CA GLU A 92 -3.29 -2.66 4.28
C GLU A 92 -3.48 -2.93 5.77
N ALA A 93 -4.35 -2.18 6.44
CA ALA A 93 -4.71 -2.40 7.82
C ALA A 93 -5.39 -3.76 7.98
N GLN A 94 -6.33 -4.10 7.10
CA GLN A 94 -7.04 -5.37 7.10
C GLN A 94 -6.11 -6.55 6.82
N ALA A 95 -5.21 -6.45 5.83
CA ALA A 95 -4.23 -7.48 5.51
C ALA A 95 -3.25 -7.71 6.67
N SER A 96 -2.80 -6.63 7.32
CA SER A 96 -1.93 -6.68 8.49
C SER A 96 -2.63 -7.33 9.69
N TYR A 97 -3.92 -7.00 9.92
CA TYR A 97 -4.73 -7.61 10.95
C TYR A 97 -4.87 -9.14 10.74
N LEU A 98 -5.17 -9.57 9.52
CA LEU A 98 -5.27 -11.00 9.18
C LEU A 98 -3.93 -11.72 9.37
N ALA A 99 -2.82 -11.11 8.94
CA ALA A 99 -1.50 -11.69 9.11
C ALA A 99 -1.09 -11.82 10.59
N ARG A 100 -1.62 -10.97 11.47
CA ARG A 100 -1.37 -11.00 12.91
C ARG A 100 -2.27 -11.98 13.66
N THR A 101 -3.52 -12.10 13.26
CA THR A 101 -4.55 -12.85 14.01
C THR A 101 -4.81 -14.25 13.46
N ASN A 102 -4.62 -14.48 12.17
CA ASN A 102 -4.87 -15.77 11.54
C ASN A 102 -3.56 -16.52 11.30
N LYS A 103 -3.33 -17.59 12.06
CA LYS A 103 -2.11 -18.41 11.99
C LYS A 103 -1.86 -19.07 10.63
N SER A 104 -2.88 -19.19 9.77
CA SER A 104 -2.73 -19.71 8.41
C SER A 104 -2.22 -18.67 7.42
N VAL A 105 -2.18 -17.38 7.80
CA VAL A 105 -1.64 -16.30 6.98
C VAL A 105 -0.15 -16.12 7.30
N PHE A 106 0.70 -16.39 6.33
CA PHE A 106 2.15 -16.30 6.50
C PHE A 106 2.64 -14.84 6.60
N ALA A 107 2.12 -13.97 5.74
CA ALA A 107 2.55 -12.57 5.66
C ALA A 107 1.50 -11.71 4.96
N SER A 108 1.52 -10.39 5.17
CA SER A 108 0.91 -9.44 4.25
C SER A 108 1.88 -9.10 3.11
N ALA A 109 1.35 -8.81 1.93
CA ALA A 109 2.15 -8.41 0.77
C ALA A 109 1.72 -7.01 0.31
N SER A 110 2.62 -6.04 0.44
CA SER A 110 2.42 -4.66 0.02
C SER A 110 3.74 -4.06 -0.47
N GLN A 111 3.66 -2.98 -1.23
CA GLN A 111 4.82 -2.14 -1.55
C GLN A 111 5.09 -1.10 -0.47
N ASP A 112 4.09 -0.83 0.36
CA ASP A 112 4.12 0.19 1.39
C ASP A 112 4.63 -0.36 2.73
N TYR A 113 5.37 0.45 3.44
CA TYR A 113 5.87 0.10 4.77
C TYR A 113 4.83 0.34 5.88
N ASP A 114 3.72 1.01 5.58
CA ASP A 114 2.66 1.29 6.55
C ASP A 114 2.07 0.01 7.13
N SER A 115 2.11 -1.10 6.38
CA SER A 115 1.78 -2.44 6.89
C SER A 115 2.56 -2.82 8.16
N LEU A 116 3.81 -2.36 8.32
CA LEU A 116 4.59 -2.58 9.55
C LEU A 116 4.06 -1.74 10.72
N LEU A 117 3.56 -0.52 10.44
CA LEU A 117 2.96 0.34 11.44
C LEU A 117 1.63 -0.25 11.96
N PHE A 118 0.88 -0.95 11.09
CA PHE A 118 -0.29 -1.76 11.47
C PHE A 118 0.08 -3.07 12.19
N GLY A 119 1.35 -3.33 12.41
CA GLY A 119 1.84 -4.46 13.19
C GLY A 119 1.81 -5.80 12.46
N THR A 120 1.91 -5.82 11.13
CA THR A 120 2.06 -7.10 10.41
C THR A 120 3.35 -7.81 10.84
N PRO A 121 3.30 -9.10 11.22
CA PRO A 121 4.50 -9.82 11.66
C PRO A 121 5.54 -9.97 10.55
N ARG A 122 5.07 -10.16 9.31
CA ARG A 122 5.92 -10.27 8.11
C ARG A 122 5.29 -9.50 6.96
N LEU A 123 6.08 -8.63 6.33
CA LEU A 123 5.73 -7.90 5.13
C LEU A 123 6.53 -8.48 3.96
N ILE A 124 5.85 -8.87 2.88
CA ILE A 124 6.51 -9.25 1.63
C ILE A 124 6.40 -8.09 0.64
N ARG A 125 7.54 -7.57 0.23
CA ARG A 125 7.64 -6.55 -0.82
C ARG A 125 8.03 -7.19 -2.14
N ASN A 126 7.72 -6.52 -3.23
CA ASN A 126 8.08 -6.91 -4.60
C ASN A 126 7.48 -8.25 -5.06
N LEU A 127 6.50 -8.81 -4.38
CA LEU A 127 5.92 -10.12 -4.71
C LEU A 127 5.34 -10.15 -6.12
N THR A 128 4.66 -9.08 -6.53
CA THR A 128 3.97 -8.98 -7.83
C THR A 128 4.70 -8.13 -8.85
N LEU A 129 5.83 -7.53 -8.51
CA LEU A 129 6.58 -6.71 -9.44
C LEU A 129 7.28 -7.53 -10.53
N SER A 130 7.61 -6.86 -11.63
CA SER A 130 8.46 -7.45 -12.66
C SER A 130 9.81 -7.83 -12.09
N ARG A 131 10.25 -9.07 -12.35
CA ARG A 131 11.57 -9.56 -11.88
C ARG A 131 12.76 -8.76 -12.42
N LYS A 132 12.55 -7.87 -13.41
CA LYS A 132 13.59 -7.03 -14.00
C LYS A 132 13.11 -5.59 -14.10
N ARG A 133 13.92 -4.65 -13.60
CA ARG A 133 13.73 -3.22 -13.74
C ARG A 133 14.82 -2.66 -14.65
N LYS A 134 14.42 -1.90 -15.68
CA LYS A 134 15.37 -1.18 -16.53
C LYS A 134 15.94 0.01 -15.75
N THR A 135 17.26 0.12 -15.71
CA THR A 135 18.01 1.26 -15.17
C THR A 135 18.84 1.88 -16.28
N PHE A 136 19.47 3.02 -16.01
CA PHE A 136 20.38 3.66 -16.97
C PHE A 136 21.54 2.74 -17.38
N SER A 137 22.02 1.90 -16.47
CA SER A 137 23.16 0.97 -16.69
C SER A 137 22.74 -0.45 -17.13
N GLY A 138 21.44 -0.68 -17.42
CA GLY A 138 20.97 -2.01 -17.82
C GLY A 138 19.74 -2.49 -17.05
N TYR A 139 19.62 -3.80 -16.84
CA TYR A 139 18.51 -4.40 -16.09
C TYR A 139 18.99 -4.84 -14.70
N VAL A 140 18.25 -4.46 -13.67
CA VAL A 140 18.45 -4.96 -12.30
C VAL A 140 17.35 -5.96 -12.00
N GLU A 141 17.74 -7.11 -11.43
CA GLU A 141 16.79 -8.12 -10.95
C GLU A 141 16.12 -7.63 -9.66
N ILE A 142 14.79 -7.70 -9.60
CA ILE A 142 14.00 -7.40 -8.41
C ILE A 142 13.52 -8.74 -7.85
N LYS A 143 13.92 -9.04 -6.62
CA LYS A 143 13.48 -10.22 -5.87
C LYS A 143 12.43 -9.84 -4.84
N PRO A 144 11.50 -10.75 -4.50
CA PRO A 144 10.68 -10.60 -3.32
C PRO A 144 11.55 -10.45 -2.08
N GLU A 145 11.17 -9.52 -1.21
CA GLU A 145 11.85 -9.23 0.05
C GLU A 145 10.89 -9.52 1.20
N VAL A 146 11.34 -10.29 2.18
CA VAL A 146 10.58 -10.57 3.40
C VAL A 146 11.15 -9.72 4.53
N ILE A 147 10.34 -8.86 5.10
CA ILE A 147 10.67 -8.01 6.24
C ILE A 147 9.93 -8.54 7.46
N ASP A 148 10.69 -8.94 8.46
CA ASP A 148 10.20 -9.44 9.72
C ASP A 148 10.16 -8.29 10.73
N LEU A 149 8.97 -8.00 11.28
CA LEU A 149 8.75 -6.86 12.17
C LEU A 149 9.59 -6.95 13.43
N ASP A 150 9.66 -8.14 14.06
CA ASP A 150 10.42 -8.31 15.29
C ASP A 150 11.91 -8.04 15.06
N LYS A 151 12.44 -8.48 13.90
CA LYS A 151 13.83 -8.18 13.53
C LYS A 151 14.05 -6.67 13.32
N VAL A 152 13.10 -5.98 12.70
CA VAL A 152 13.17 -4.52 12.53
C VAL A 152 13.18 -3.83 13.88
N LEU A 153 12.25 -4.17 14.77
CA LEU A 153 12.15 -3.57 16.10
C LEU A 153 13.40 -3.83 16.93
N ASN A 154 13.90 -5.06 16.93
CA ASN A 154 15.12 -5.43 17.63
C ASN A 154 16.37 -4.71 17.09
N ASN A 155 16.53 -4.63 15.76
CA ASN A 155 17.65 -3.94 15.13
C ASN A 155 17.63 -2.43 15.39
N LEU A 156 16.44 -1.85 15.45
CA LEU A 156 16.25 -0.44 15.77
C LEU A 156 16.26 -0.19 17.29
N GLU A 157 16.17 -1.24 18.13
CA GLU A 157 16.03 -1.17 19.60
C GLU A 157 14.85 -0.29 20.03
N ILE A 158 13.71 -0.47 19.39
CA ILE A 158 12.44 0.23 19.66
C ILE A 158 11.30 -0.77 19.71
N ASN A 159 10.17 -0.35 20.25
CA ASN A 159 8.91 -1.10 20.20
C ASN A 159 7.99 -0.58 19.07
N LEU A 160 6.81 -1.21 18.91
CA LEU A 160 5.86 -0.85 17.87
C LEU A 160 5.33 0.58 18.04
N ASP A 161 5.04 1.02 19.27
CA ASP A 161 4.57 2.39 19.53
C ASP A 161 5.60 3.43 19.09
N GLN A 162 6.85 3.15 19.37
CA GLN A 162 7.96 4.00 18.93
C GLN A 162 8.15 3.98 17.41
N LEU A 163 7.88 2.83 16.75
CA LEU A 163 7.92 2.73 15.29
C LEU A 163 6.78 3.55 14.66
N ILE A 164 5.58 3.50 15.22
CA ILE A 164 4.44 4.35 14.80
C ILE A 164 4.80 5.83 14.97
N CYS A 165 5.31 6.22 16.14
CA CYS A 165 5.76 7.59 16.37
C CYS A 165 6.85 8.02 15.37
N LEU A 166 7.80 7.14 15.06
CA LEU A 166 8.84 7.40 14.06
C LEU A 166 8.21 7.67 12.69
N GLY A 167 7.25 6.84 12.27
CA GLY A 167 6.50 7.04 11.04
C GLY A 167 5.80 8.41 11.02
N ILE A 168 5.08 8.77 12.07
CA ILE A 168 4.39 10.07 12.18
C ILE A 168 5.37 11.24 12.13
N LEU A 169 6.52 11.14 12.79
CA LEU A 169 7.54 12.19 12.77
C LEU A 169 8.10 12.42 11.36
N VAL A 170 8.32 11.35 10.60
CA VAL A 170 8.91 11.39 9.26
C VAL A 170 7.85 11.69 8.18
N GLY A 171 6.64 11.21 8.38
CA GLY A 171 5.49 11.31 7.49
C GLY A 171 4.91 9.95 7.12
N THR A 172 3.59 9.89 7.10
CA THR A 172 2.76 8.76 6.69
C THR A 172 1.74 9.24 5.65
N ASP A 173 0.92 8.34 5.13
CA ASP A 173 -0.20 8.71 4.26
C ASP A 173 -1.19 9.70 4.90
N TYR A 174 -1.20 9.79 6.24
CA TYR A 174 -2.08 10.69 7.01
C TYR A 174 -1.47 12.06 7.28
N ASN A 175 -0.14 12.17 7.24
CA ASN A 175 0.63 13.42 7.38
C ASN A 175 1.86 13.40 6.46
N PRO A 176 1.70 13.49 5.13
CA PRO A 176 2.74 13.18 4.14
C PRO A 176 4.04 13.98 4.25
N LYS A 177 3.97 15.19 4.82
CA LYS A 177 5.16 16.04 5.01
C LYS A 177 5.91 15.74 6.30
N GLY A 178 5.33 14.96 7.22
CA GLY A 178 5.90 14.75 8.55
C GLY A 178 6.11 16.04 9.32
N ILE A 179 7.16 16.09 10.12
CA ILE A 179 7.58 17.30 10.85
C ILE A 179 8.83 17.88 10.18
N PRO A 180 8.82 19.14 9.69
CA PRO A 180 9.95 19.77 9.04
C PRO A 180 11.23 19.71 9.87
N GLY A 181 12.34 19.35 9.22
CA GLY A 181 13.65 19.22 9.88
C GLY A 181 13.83 17.94 10.71
N ILE A 182 12.86 17.03 10.70
CA ILE A 182 12.95 15.73 11.36
C ILE A 182 12.96 14.61 10.29
N GLY A 183 14.15 14.24 9.83
CA GLY A 183 14.33 13.08 8.98
C GLY A 183 14.51 11.78 9.80
N GLN A 184 14.58 10.64 9.12
CA GLN A 184 14.62 9.31 9.72
C GLN A 184 15.63 9.14 10.87
N LYS A 185 16.88 9.63 10.71
CA LYS A 185 17.91 9.52 11.75
C LYS A 185 17.55 10.30 13.02
N LYS A 186 17.07 11.53 12.87
CA LYS A 186 16.66 12.38 14.00
C LYS A 186 15.41 11.83 14.68
N ALA A 187 14.43 11.34 13.89
CA ALA A 187 13.24 10.69 14.41
C ALA A 187 13.60 9.47 15.27
N LEU A 188 14.51 8.59 14.78
CA LEU A 188 14.96 7.43 15.55
C LEU A 188 15.64 7.83 16.87
N GLN A 189 16.47 8.88 16.87
CA GLN A 189 17.08 9.38 18.09
C GLN A 189 16.04 9.90 19.10
N ILE A 190 15.02 10.61 18.61
CA ILE A 190 13.93 11.15 19.43
C ILE A 190 13.13 10.01 20.07
N VAL A 191 12.67 9.02 19.28
CA VAL A 191 11.86 7.92 19.81
C VAL A 191 12.63 7.02 20.78
N LYS A 192 13.93 6.81 20.56
CA LYS A 192 14.80 6.10 21.50
C LYS A 192 14.97 6.87 22.83
N ARG A 193 15.12 8.19 22.74
CA ARG A 193 15.37 9.04 23.93
C ARG A 193 14.15 9.15 24.82
N TYR A 194 12.99 9.44 24.25
CA TYR A 194 11.78 9.77 25.02
C TYR A 194 10.85 8.59 25.26
N ARG A 195 10.92 7.55 24.45
CA ARG A 195 10.24 6.24 24.56
C ARG A 195 8.71 6.28 24.56
N GLN A 196 8.09 7.19 25.29
CA GLN A 196 6.63 7.30 25.41
C GLN A 196 6.08 8.27 24.36
N PRO A 197 4.98 7.95 23.64
CA PRO A 197 4.41 8.79 22.58
C PRO A 197 4.21 10.24 23.02
N VAL A 198 3.60 10.45 24.18
CA VAL A 198 3.34 11.80 24.72
C VAL A 198 4.63 12.62 24.90
N LEU A 199 5.71 12.00 25.41
CA LEU A 199 6.99 12.66 25.60
C LEU A 199 7.72 12.90 24.28
N ILE A 200 7.57 11.97 23.32
CA ILE A 200 8.11 12.10 21.97
C ILE A 200 7.53 13.35 21.31
N PHE A 201 6.20 13.47 21.26
CA PHE A 201 5.55 14.61 20.60
C PHE A 201 5.68 15.91 21.39
N LYS A 202 5.74 15.85 22.71
CA LYS A 202 6.08 17.03 23.53
C LYS A 202 7.49 17.56 23.22
N SER A 203 8.46 16.70 22.92
CA SER A 203 9.82 17.12 22.59
C SER A 203 9.95 17.87 21.25
N VAL A 204 8.92 17.81 20.41
CA VAL A 204 8.84 18.47 19.09
C VAL A 204 7.64 19.41 18.97
N GLU A 205 7.08 19.82 20.13
CA GLU A 205 5.88 20.66 20.20
C GLU A 205 6.05 22.00 19.49
N GLU A 206 7.20 22.64 19.62
CA GLU A 206 7.51 23.89 18.92
C GLU A 206 7.45 23.73 17.41
N GLN A 207 8.02 22.62 16.88
CA GLN A 207 7.97 22.31 15.46
C GLN A 207 6.54 22.02 14.99
N LEU A 208 5.74 21.30 15.79
CA LEU A 208 4.34 21.05 15.49
C LEU A 208 3.51 22.33 15.45
N LEU A 209 3.73 23.23 16.40
CA LEU A 209 3.04 24.54 16.46
C LEU A 209 3.46 25.46 15.30
N SER A 210 4.68 25.31 14.78
CA SER A 210 5.19 26.09 13.65
C SER A 210 4.68 25.61 12.28
N LEU A 211 3.95 24.49 12.21
CA LEU A 211 3.37 23.98 10.96
C LEU A 211 2.36 24.99 10.39
N HIS A 212 2.41 25.14 9.05
CA HIS A 212 1.35 25.84 8.32
C HIS A 212 -0.01 25.20 8.61
N GLU A 213 -1.06 25.99 8.64
CA GLU A 213 -2.41 25.52 8.98
C GLU A 213 -2.83 24.32 8.12
N GLU A 214 -2.53 24.37 6.84
CA GLU A 214 -2.79 23.28 5.88
C GLU A 214 -2.03 21.97 6.18
N ASP A 215 -0.89 22.04 6.90
CA ASP A 215 -0.05 20.88 7.22
C ASP A 215 -0.25 20.37 8.66
N ARG A 216 -1.08 21.05 9.45
CA ARG A 216 -1.39 20.63 10.82
C ARG A 216 -2.10 19.28 10.83
N PHE A 217 -1.75 18.46 11.78
CA PHE A 217 -2.35 17.15 12.02
C PHE A 217 -2.39 16.87 13.53
N ASP A 218 -3.33 16.01 13.92
CA ASP A 218 -3.38 15.45 15.27
C ASP A 218 -2.61 14.13 15.29
N TRP A 219 -1.46 14.13 15.94
CA TRP A 219 -0.63 12.92 16.05
C TRP A 219 -1.31 11.81 16.85
N GLN A 220 -2.19 12.16 17.81
CA GLN A 220 -2.92 11.18 18.63
C GLN A 220 -3.94 10.43 17.78
N GLU A 221 -4.67 11.15 16.93
CA GLU A 221 -5.62 10.56 15.99
C GLU A 221 -4.93 9.60 15.02
N ILE A 222 -3.77 9.97 14.47
CA ILE A 222 -2.98 9.12 13.58
C ILE A 222 -2.43 7.90 14.35
N PHE A 223 -1.92 8.10 15.56
CA PHE A 223 -1.39 7.03 16.39
C PHE A 223 -2.48 5.99 16.73
N GLU A 224 -3.65 6.44 17.16
CA GLU A 224 -4.79 5.57 17.46
C GLU A 224 -5.28 4.82 16.22
N LEU A 225 -5.23 5.43 15.04
CA LEU A 225 -5.61 4.78 13.79
C LEU A 225 -4.71 3.57 13.49
N PHE A 226 -3.40 3.66 13.70
CA PHE A 226 -2.50 2.52 13.54
C PHE A 226 -2.72 1.45 14.62
N HIS A 227 -3.09 1.84 15.83
CA HIS A 227 -3.35 0.94 16.96
C HIS A 227 -4.69 0.22 16.86
N LYS A 228 -5.72 0.93 16.44
CA LYS A 228 -7.11 0.46 16.38
C LYS A 228 -7.73 0.76 15.01
N PRO A 229 -7.16 0.20 13.94
CA PRO A 229 -7.72 0.40 12.62
C PRO A 229 -9.13 -0.18 12.51
N ASN A 230 -9.92 0.36 11.57
CA ASN A 230 -11.23 -0.20 11.25
C ASN A 230 -11.06 -1.48 10.43
N VAL A 231 -11.04 -2.62 11.13
CA VAL A 231 -10.82 -3.96 10.56
C VAL A 231 -11.79 -4.96 11.14
N GLU A 232 -12.04 -6.04 10.41
CA GLU A 232 -12.92 -7.12 10.81
C GLU A 232 -12.24 -8.49 10.72
N ASN A 233 -12.80 -9.46 11.42
CA ASN A 233 -12.32 -10.85 11.36
C ASN A 233 -13.01 -11.56 10.19
N PHE A 234 -12.27 -11.78 9.10
CA PHE A 234 -12.74 -12.50 7.92
C PHE A 234 -12.18 -13.92 7.88
N GLY A 235 -13.03 -14.87 7.47
CA GLY A 235 -12.57 -16.16 6.96
C GLY A 235 -11.86 -16.01 5.62
N LEU A 236 -10.96 -16.95 5.33
CA LEU A 236 -10.31 -17.03 4.02
C LEU A 236 -11.01 -18.10 3.18
N ASP A 237 -11.98 -17.67 2.38
CA ASP A 237 -12.76 -18.56 1.54
C ASP A 237 -12.05 -18.78 0.20
N PHE A 238 -11.39 -19.93 0.08
CA PHE A 238 -10.76 -20.36 -1.16
C PHE A 238 -11.74 -21.20 -1.98
N GLY A 239 -12.14 -20.68 -3.14
CA GLY A 239 -13.02 -21.38 -4.05
C GLY A 239 -12.32 -22.47 -4.88
N LYS A 240 -13.11 -23.14 -5.72
CA LYS A 240 -12.60 -23.94 -6.83
C LYS A 240 -12.42 -23.03 -8.05
N VAL A 241 -11.47 -23.40 -8.91
CA VAL A 241 -11.29 -22.70 -10.18
C VAL A 241 -12.51 -22.91 -11.07
N ASP A 242 -13.08 -21.81 -11.56
CA ASP A 242 -14.17 -21.78 -12.54
C ASP A 242 -13.61 -21.38 -13.92
N GLU A 243 -13.16 -22.37 -14.68
CA GLU A 243 -12.58 -22.15 -16.00
C GLU A 243 -13.57 -21.48 -16.99
N LYS A 244 -14.87 -21.81 -16.87
CA LYS A 244 -15.89 -21.21 -17.72
C LYS A 244 -15.99 -19.71 -17.47
N ARG A 245 -16.07 -19.31 -16.22
CA ARG A 245 -16.15 -17.89 -15.85
C ARG A 245 -14.87 -17.12 -16.19
N ILE A 246 -13.69 -17.74 -16.01
CA ILE A 246 -12.41 -17.14 -16.43
C ILE A 246 -12.41 -16.86 -17.94
N LYS A 247 -12.86 -17.83 -18.76
CA LYS A 247 -12.94 -17.67 -20.22
C LYS A 247 -13.96 -16.61 -20.63
N GLU A 248 -15.11 -16.56 -19.98
CA GLU A 248 -16.13 -15.51 -20.23
C GLU A 248 -15.53 -14.11 -20.01
N ILE A 249 -14.85 -13.88 -18.87
CA ILE A 249 -14.25 -12.58 -18.56
C ILE A 249 -13.08 -12.29 -19.53
N LEU A 250 -12.09 -13.18 -19.62
CA LEU A 250 -10.87 -12.85 -20.34
C LEU A 250 -11.02 -12.88 -21.86
N VAL A 251 -11.74 -13.87 -22.40
CA VAL A 251 -11.91 -13.99 -23.85
C VAL A 251 -13.13 -13.21 -24.33
N GLY A 252 -14.26 -13.29 -23.59
CA GLY A 252 -15.52 -12.66 -24.01
C GLY A 252 -15.54 -11.16 -23.80
N GLU A 253 -15.01 -10.67 -22.66
CA GLU A 253 -15.11 -9.27 -22.29
C GLU A 253 -13.80 -8.49 -22.58
N HIS A 254 -12.63 -9.16 -22.65
CA HIS A 254 -11.31 -8.52 -22.81
C HIS A 254 -10.49 -8.97 -24.02
N ASP A 255 -11.06 -9.66 -24.97
CA ASP A 255 -10.42 -10.05 -26.23
C ASP A 255 -9.10 -10.84 -26.08
N PHE A 256 -8.91 -11.55 -24.96
CA PHE A 256 -7.77 -12.47 -24.83
C PHE A 256 -7.93 -13.65 -25.80
N SER A 257 -6.85 -14.08 -26.43
CA SER A 257 -6.89 -15.30 -27.23
C SER A 257 -7.13 -16.52 -26.36
N LEU A 258 -7.99 -17.45 -26.82
CA LEU A 258 -8.32 -18.67 -26.08
C LEU A 258 -7.07 -19.54 -25.77
N GLU A 259 -6.05 -19.46 -26.61
CA GLU A 259 -4.78 -20.18 -26.41
C GLU A 259 -3.96 -19.65 -25.22
N ARG A 260 -4.26 -18.45 -24.75
CA ARG A 260 -3.54 -17.81 -23.64
C ARG A 260 -4.25 -17.94 -22.29
N VAL A 261 -5.49 -18.34 -22.30
CA VAL A 261 -6.36 -18.53 -21.14
C VAL A 261 -6.50 -19.99 -20.80
#